data_268940b6e203c8c9dbd7284a73469de8
#
_entry.id   268940b6e203c8c9dbd7284a73469de8
#
_cell.length_a   1.000
_cell.length_b   1.000
_cell.length_c   1.000
_cell.angle_alpha   90.00
_cell.angle_beta   90.00
_cell.angle_gamma   90.00
#
_symmetry.space_group_name_H-M   'P 1'
#
loop_
_entity.id
_entity.type
_entity.pdbx_description
1 polymer ?
#
loop_
_entity_poly.entity_id
_entity_poly.type
_entity_poly.pdbx_seq_one_letter_code
_entity_poly.pdbx_strand_id
1 'polypeptide(L)'
;MLQSKKKAQLQETYGKPKSESFDFFRIEQFFANRPKESTDHLISEKTYQDLDFDEVFMFVDRTVSRVGQQYLYARLRTIDFLEAKNLSFERLIKTFQNNGELRQDAGIQLASLSHQNAYYIPSLFLKSHLQPPDWFWVVKMLPFISVFLLLLLPFYPPAFLGLFGVLAINYAIHYWNKNNVYQYIASIPQLLRLNQVAKDLRQHEALKPETDHVDQAIETLNEMGYSMSFFKLESKLQSEVGMIVEVLTELVKALFLIEPLLLFRVLHQIDAKRAQIDAVFQYVGRIDTALSIASLRKGVTHYCQPEITEKAKKLSATDLYHPLIPNPVANSITLVDKSVLLTGSNMSGKTTFIRTIGINCILAQTIHTCFANAFTIPPMRILSAIRIADDLLSEKSYYFEEVLTIKGMIDESQSEIQTLFLLDELFKGTNTVERIAAGKAVLTYLNKGPHLVFVSTHDIELTDYLKDTFDLYHFTEIVEEDRIAFDFKLREGNLKTRNAIRILELNAYPAEVIREANALSEKMSNASG
;
A
#
# COMPACT_ATOMS: atom_id res chain seq x y z
N MET A 1 18.95 30.47 1.29
CA MET A 1 19.74 29.50 2.07
C MET A 1 18.95 28.20 2.40
N LEU A 2 17.73 28.27 2.96
CA LEU A 2 16.90 27.10 3.27
C LEU A 2 16.47 26.30 2.02
N GLN A 3 16.07 26.95 0.94
CA GLN A 3 15.70 26.28 -0.33
C GLN A 3 16.89 25.60 -0.99
N SER A 4 18.08 26.22 -0.96
CA SER A 4 19.31 25.63 -1.49
C SER A 4 19.71 24.36 -0.74
N LYS A 5 19.57 24.32 0.61
CA LYS A 5 19.81 23.12 1.41
C LYS A 5 18.82 22.00 1.08
N LYS A 6 17.52 22.34 0.93
CA LYS A 6 16.50 21.35 0.54
C LYS A 6 16.75 20.78 -0.87
N LYS A 7 17.14 21.63 -1.84
CA LYS A 7 17.54 21.16 -3.19
C LYS A 7 18.69 20.16 -3.12
N ALA A 8 19.73 20.48 -2.38
CA ALA A 8 20.89 19.60 -2.21
C ALA A 8 20.49 18.25 -1.58
N GLN A 9 19.65 18.28 -0.53
CA GLN A 9 19.15 17.08 0.12
C GLN A 9 18.33 16.20 -0.82
N LEU A 10 17.41 16.78 -1.61
CA LEU A 10 16.61 16.05 -2.60
C LEU A 10 17.47 15.42 -3.71
N GLN A 11 18.55 16.08 -4.12
CA GLN A 11 19.49 15.53 -5.06
C GLN A 11 20.27 14.36 -4.48
N GLU A 12 20.71 14.49 -3.23
CA GLU A 12 21.48 13.45 -2.55
C GLU A 12 20.68 12.18 -2.28
N THR A 13 19.38 12.31 -1.98
CA THR A 13 18.48 11.19 -1.67
C THR A 13 17.88 10.55 -2.92
N TYR A 14 17.97 11.18 -4.10
CA TYR A 14 17.43 10.64 -5.34
C TYR A 14 18.12 9.33 -5.74
N GLY A 15 17.33 8.26 -5.88
CA GLY A 15 17.80 6.91 -6.13
C GLY A 15 18.07 6.09 -4.86
N LYS A 16 18.07 6.70 -3.67
CA LYS A 16 18.33 5.98 -2.41
C LYS A 16 17.04 5.56 -1.70
N PRO A 17 17.04 4.42 -0.98
CA PRO A 17 15.93 4.07 -0.09
C PRO A 17 15.75 5.10 1.02
N LYS A 18 14.54 5.19 1.56
CA LYS A 18 14.28 6.00 2.76
C LYS A 18 14.96 5.37 3.98
N SER A 19 15.51 6.21 4.85
CA SER A 19 16.12 5.81 6.12
C SER A 19 15.23 6.07 7.33
N GLU A 20 14.04 6.68 7.12
CA GLU A 20 13.07 6.96 8.19
C GLU A 20 12.26 5.71 8.56
N SER A 21 11.68 5.70 9.76
CA SER A 21 10.74 4.67 10.19
C SER A 21 9.38 4.84 9.49
N PHE A 22 8.74 3.72 9.15
CA PHE A 22 7.42 3.68 8.53
C PHE A 22 6.34 3.48 9.60
N ASP A 23 5.37 4.37 9.65
CA ASP A 23 4.19 4.27 10.51
C ASP A 23 3.01 3.73 9.67
N PHE A 24 2.94 2.40 9.53
CA PHE A 24 1.92 1.75 8.70
C PHE A 24 0.50 2.07 9.16
N PHE A 25 0.27 2.25 10.47
CA PHE A 25 -1.04 2.64 10.99
C PHE A 25 -1.55 3.97 10.37
N ARG A 26 -0.65 4.93 10.13
CA ARG A 26 -0.99 6.19 9.46
C ARG A 26 -0.97 6.09 7.94
N ILE A 27 -0.04 5.33 7.40
CA ILE A 27 0.13 5.16 5.95
C ILE A 27 -1.11 4.52 5.33
N GLU A 28 -1.67 3.48 5.95
CA GLU A 28 -2.82 2.73 5.44
C GLU A 28 -4.15 3.48 5.52
N GLN A 29 -4.25 4.58 6.30
CA GLN A 29 -5.53 5.28 6.57
C GLN A 29 -6.28 5.69 5.31
N PHE A 30 -5.60 6.12 4.26
CA PHE A 30 -6.24 6.46 2.99
C PHE A 30 -6.83 5.21 2.32
N PHE A 31 -6.08 4.13 2.22
CA PHE A 31 -6.54 2.86 1.64
C PHE A 31 -7.68 2.22 2.45
N ALA A 32 -7.55 2.17 3.77
CA ALA A 32 -8.50 1.51 4.65
C ALA A 32 -9.89 2.17 4.67
N ASN A 33 -9.94 3.51 4.52
CA ASN A 33 -11.18 4.28 4.60
C ASN A 33 -11.75 4.71 3.23
N ARG A 34 -11.01 4.46 2.12
CA ARG A 34 -11.47 4.80 0.77
C ARG A 34 -12.65 3.90 0.36
N PRO A 35 -13.69 4.46 -0.30
CA PRO A 35 -14.71 3.64 -0.96
C PRO A 35 -14.07 2.67 -1.94
N LYS A 36 -14.52 1.41 -1.91
CA LYS A 36 -14.03 0.37 -2.82
C LYS A 36 -14.87 0.38 -4.08
N GLU A 37 -14.24 0.60 -5.22
CA GLU A 37 -14.91 0.49 -6.52
C GLU A 37 -15.04 -0.97 -6.92
N SER A 38 -16.15 -1.35 -7.56
CA SER A 38 -16.44 -2.73 -7.95
C SER A 38 -15.55 -3.25 -9.09
N THR A 39 -14.87 -2.35 -9.79
CA THR A 39 -13.98 -2.67 -10.94
C THR A 39 -12.55 -2.96 -10.52
N ASP A 40 -12.16 -2.55 -9.31
CA ASP A 40 -10.81 -2.72 -8.81
C ASP A 40 -10.60 -4.11 -8.20
N HIS A 41 -9.41 -4.67 -8.41
CA HIS A 41 -8.96 -5.81 -7.62
C HIS A 41 -8.14 -5.31 -6.43
N LEU A 42 -8.70 -5.51 -5.24
CA LEU A 42 -7.99 -5.21 -3.99
C LEU A 42 -7.11 -6.40 -3.60
N ILE A 43 -5.83 -6.16 -3.40
CA ILE A 43 -4.94 -7.16 -2.84
C ILE A 43 -5.40 -7.48 -1.41
N SER A 44 -5.80 -8.74 -1.20
CA SER A 44 -6.28 -9.20 0.10
C SER A 44 -5.18 -9.10 1.15
N GLU A 45 -5.58 -9.00 2.43
CA GLU A 45 -4.62 -9.00 3.54
C GLU A 45 -3.76 -10.26 3.54
N LYS A 46 -4.37 -11.41 3.21
CA LYS A 46 -3.69 -12.70 3.06
C LYS A 46 -2.58 -12.63 2.01
N THR A 47 -2.91 -12.17 0.80
CA THR A 47 -1.92 -12.04 -0.29
C THR A 47 -0.83 -11.02 0.04
N TYR A 48 -1.19 -9.93 0.72
CA TYR A 48 -0.26 -8.91 1.17
C TYR A 48 0.79 -9.48 2.14
N GLN A 49 0.35 -10.23 3.16
CA GLN A 49 1.22 -10.89 4.13
C GLN A 49 2.05 -12.03 3.51
N ASP A 50 1.44 -12.83 2.63
CA ASP A 50 2.12 -13.93 1.94
C ASP A 50 3.31 -13.44 1.09
N LEU A 51 3.23 -12.23 0.55
CA LEU A 51 4.25 -11.63 -0.31
C LEU A 51 5.23 -10.70 0.44
N ASP A 52 5.17 -10.61 1.77
CA ASP A 52 5.99 -9.70 2.58
C ASP A 52 5.90 -8.24 2.07
N PHE A 53 4.67 -7.77 1.83
CA PHE A 53 4.46 -6.57 1.05
C PHE A 53 4.75 -5.27 1.81
N ASP A 54 4.85 -5.31 3.15
CA ASP A 54 5.36 -4.19 3.95
C ASP A 54 6.82 -3.88 3.58
N GLU A 55 7.64 -4.92 3.48
CA GLU A 55 9.04 -4.81 3.09
C GLU A 55 9.18 -4.36 1.62
N VAL A 56 8.30 -4.86 0.74
CA VAL A 56 8.25 -4.42 -0.66
C VAL A 56 7.86 -2.94 -0.74
N PHE A 57 6.88 -2.50 0.04
CA PHE A 57 6.50 -1.09 0.12
C PHE A 57 7.65 -0.21 0.61
N MET A 58 8.32 -0.59 1.71
CA MET A 58 9.48 0.13 2.23
C MET A 58 10.63 0.21 1.21
N PHE A 59 10.81 -0.85 0.42
CA PHE A 59 11.80 -0.86 -0.65
C PHE A 59 11.42 0.05 -1.83
N VAL A 60 10.14 0.11 -2.19
CA VAL A 60 9.64 0.90 -3.34
C VAL A 60 9.52 2.38 -3.01
N ASP A 61 9.10 2.72 -1.78
CA ASP A 61 8.74 4.08 -1.40
C ASP A 61 9.94 5.04 -1.39
N ARG A 62 9.86 6.04 -2.28
CA ARG A 62 10.78 7.19 -2.39
C ARG A 62 9.99 8.50 -2.37
N THR A 63 8.72 8.48 -1.95
CA THR A 63 7.87 9.67 -1.91
C THR A 63 8.43 10.74 -0.99
N VAL A 64 8.18 11.99 -1.32
CA VAL A 64 8.67 13.16 -0.59
C VAL A 64 7.65 13.61 0.46
N SER A 65 6.36 13.45 0.16
CA SER A 65 5.25 13.87 1.02
C SER A 65 4.55 12.69 1.69
N ARG A 66 3.82 12.96 2.79
CA ARG A 66 2.96 11.96 3.44
C ARG A 66 1.72 11.64 2.60
N VAL A 67 1.28 12.60 1.80
CA VAL A 67 0.20 12.41 0.80
C VAL A 67 0.61 11.40 -0.27
N GLY A 68 1.81 11.57 -0.84
CA GLY A 68 2.35 10.62 -1.81
C GLY A 68 2.56 9.23 -1.23
N GLN A 69 3.00 9.15 0.03
CA GLN A 69 3.21 7.88 0.72
C GLN A 69 1.90 7.10 0.91
N GLN A 70 0.82 7.77 1.36
CA GLN A 70 -0.50 7.15 1.49
C GLN A 70 -1.10 6.77 0.13
N TYR A 71 -0.90 7.61 -0.89
CA TYR A 71 -1.37 7.33 -2.24
C TYR A 71 -0.63 6.14 -2.87
N LEU A 72 0.71 6.07 -2.74
CA LEU A 72 1.51 4.94 -3.20
C LEU A 72 1.08 3.64 -2.53
N TYR A 73 0.85 3.64 -1.21
CA TYR A 73 0.36 2.48 -0.48
C TYR A 73 -0.98 1.99 -1.03
N ALA A 74 -1.94 2.90 -1.19
CA ALA A 74 -3.24 2.57 -1.76
C ALA A 74 -3.13 2.04 -3.20
N ARG A 75 -2.26 2.64 -4.01
CA ARG A 75 -2.01 2.22 -5.39
C ARG A 75 -1.43 0.80 -5.47
N LEU A 76 -0.49 0.46 -4.61
CA LEU A 76 0.11 -0.88 -4.56
C LEU A 76 -0.87 -1.95 -4.04
N ARG A 77 -1.89 -1.55 -3.29
CA ARG A 77 -2.96 -2.42 -2.77
C ARG A 77 -4.17 -2.56 -3.72
N THR A 78 -4.20 -1.78 -4.81
CA THR A 78 -5.34 -1.72 -5.73
C THR A 78 -4.87 -1.87 -7.17
N ILE A 79 -5.31 -2.93 -7.85
CA ILE A 79 -5.07 -3.12 -9.28
C ILE A 79 -6.29 -2.61 -10.04
N ASP A 80 -6.14 -1.49 -10.71
CA ASP A 80 -7.07 -0.97 -11.71
C ASP A 80 -6.68 -1.53 -13.09
N PHE A 81 -7.50 -2.41 -13.64
CA PHE A 81 -7.23 -3.06 -14.93
C PHE A 81 -7.25 -2.10 -16.12
N LEU A 82 -7.97 -0.99 -16.01
CA LEU A 82 -7.98 0.05 -17.05
C LEU A 82 -6.70 0.90 -16.96
N GLU A 83 -6.30 1.30 -15.76
CA GLU A 83 -5.10 2.08 -15.55
C GLU A 83 -3.83 1.26 -15.82
N ALA A 84 -3.84 -0.05 -15.57
CA ALA A 84 -2.72 -0.93 -15.90
C ALA A 84 -2.32 -0.87 -17.39
N LYS A 85 -3.30 -0.64 -18.27
CA LYS A 85 -3.09 -0.43 -19.73
C LYS A 85 -2.80 1.04 -20.09
N ASN A 86 -3.08 1.98 -19.19
CA ASN A 86 -2.95 3.41 -19.47
C ASN A 86 -1.52 3.89 -19.26
N LEU A 87 -0.90 4.34 -20.33
CA LEU A 87 0.47 4.84 -20.32
C LEU A 87 0.63 6.28 -19.79
N SER A 88 -0.44 6.92 -19.31
CA SER A 88 -0.36 8.30 -18.81
C SER A 88 0.53 8.41 -17.57
N PHE A 89 0.41 7.46 -16.64
CA PHE A 89 1.26 7.40 -15.47
C PHE A 89 2.73 7.13 -15.84
N GLU A 90 2.98 6.25 -16.80
CA GLU A 90 4.33 5.99 -17.30
C GLU A 90 4.95 7.24 -17.97
N ARG A 91 4.15 8.01 -18.71
CA ARG A 91 4.62 9.29 -19.28
C ARG A 91 5.07 10.26 -18.18
N LEU A 92 4.32 10.34 -17.08
CA LEU A 92 4.67 11.19 -15.93
C LEU A 92 5.97 10.73 -15.25
N ILE A 93 6.18 9.42 -15.07
CA ILE A 93 7.44 8.86 -14.55
C ILE A 93 8.61 9.24 -15.46
N LYS A 94 8.46 9.06 -16.78
CA LYS A 94 9.50 9.42 -17.78
C LYS A 94 9.82 10.92 -17.77
N THR A 95 8.82 11.75 -17.58
CA THR A 95 9.01 13.20 -17.43
C THR A 95 9.95 13.52 -16.26
N PHE A 96 9.75 12.88 -15.11
CA PHE A 96 10.65 13.04 -13.97
C PHE A 96 12.03 12.39 -14.17
N GLN A 97 12.13 11.29 -14.92
CA GLN A 97 13.43 10.68 -15.24
C GLN A 97 14.29 11.63 -16.08
N ASN A 98 13.68 12.32 -17.04
CA ASN A 98 14.39 13.11 -18.05
C ASN A 98 14.59 14.60 -17.67
N ASN A 99 13.79 15.15 -16.73
CA ASN A 99 13.84 16.55 -16.36
C ASN A 99 14.28 16.76 -14.91
N GLY A 100 15.56 17.06 -14.71
CA GLY A 100 16.18 17.28 -13.39
C GLY A 100 15.68 18.52 -12.66
N GLU A 101 15.40 19.61 -13.38
CA GLU A 101 14.89 20.85 -12.80
C GLU A 101 13.46 20.65 -12.29
N LEU A 102 12.60 20.08 -13.11
CA LEU A 102 11.23 19.76 -12.72
C LEU A 102 11.18 18.86 -11.47
N ARG A 103 12.08 17.84 -11.40
CA ARG A 103 12.20 16.98 -10.21
C ARG A 103 12.47 17.77 -8.94
N GLN A 104 13.42 18.70 -9.02
CA GLN A 104 13.80 19.50 -7.86
C GLN A 104 12.70 20.44 -7.44
N ASP A 105 12.08 21.13 -8.38
CA ASP A 105 11.03 22.11 -8.10
C ASP A 105 9.77 21.40 -7.55
N ALA A 106 9.31 20.34 -8.19
CA ALA A 106 8.21 19.52 -7.68
C ALA A 106 8.54 18.93 -6.29
N GLY A 107 9.76 18.41 -6.11
CA GLY A 107 10.21 17.85 -4.83
C GLY A 107 10.18 18.87 -3.70
N ILE A 108 10.57 20.13 -3.95
CA ILE A 108 10.50 21.21 -2.95
C ILE A 108 9.07 21.51 -2.54
N GLN A 109 8.14 21.58 -3.50
CA GLN A 109 6.73 21.81 -3.21
C GLN A 109 6.15 20.66 -2.37
N LEU A 110 6.38 19.41 -2.80
CA LEU A 110 5.95 18.19 -2.11
C LEU A 110 6.53 18.07 -0.69
N ALA A 111 7.79 18.49 -0.47
CA ALA A 111 8.43 18.51 0.84
C ALA A 111 7.70 19.39 1.87
N SER A 112 6.87 20.31 1.45
CA SER A 112 6.02 21.08 2.35
C SER A 112 4.94 20.23 3.04
N LEU A 113 4.59 19.07 2.49
CA LEU A 113 3.66 18.07 3.02
C LEU A 113 4.35 16.87 3.70
N SER A 114 5.64 16.99 4.07
CA SER A 114 6.39 15.95 4.76
C SER A 114 6.10 15.85 6.27
N HIS A 115 5.40 16.83 6.85
CA HIS A 115 5.07 16.85 8.27
C HIS A 115 4.07 15.74 8.63
N GLN A 116 4.19 15.16 9.83
CA GLN A 116 3.33 14.06 10.31
C GLN A 116 1.83 14.37 10.25
N ASN A 117 1.45 15.64 10.47
CA ASN A 117 0.05 16.06 10.42
C ASN A 117 -0.60 15.93 9.03
N ALA A 118 0.20 15.82 7.95
CA ALA A 118 -0.34 15.61 6.61
C ALA A 118 -0.98 14.22 6.44
N TYR A 119 -0.65 13.23 7.28
CA TYR A 119 -1.35 11.94 7.32
C TYR A 119 -2.84 12.04 7.69
N TYR A 120 -3.25 13.12 8.33
CA TYR A 120 -4.65 13.30 8.75
C TYR A 120 -5.53 13.95 7.66
N ILE A 121 -4.97 14.35 6.51
CA ILE A 121 -5.75 14.93 5.41
C ILE A 121 -6.87 13.98 4.94
N PRO A 122 -6.68 12.67 4.75
CA PRO A 122 -7.74 11.76 4.33
C PRO A 122 -8.93 11.73 5.28
N SER A 123 -8.72 11.91 6.59
CA SER A 123 -9.82 11.92 7.55
C SER A 123 -10.81 13.08 7.31
N LEU A 124 -10.37 14.16 6.64
CA LEU A 124 -11.22 15.31 6.31
C LEU A 124 -12.24 15.02 5.19
N PHE A 125 -12.01 14.03 4.35
CA PHE A 125 -12.95 13.74 3.25
C PHE A 125 -13.46 12.29 3.24
N LEU A 126 -12.82 11.38 3.96
CA LEU A 126 -13.24 9.97 4.03
C LEU A 126 -14.13 9.66 5.25
N LYS A 127 -14.04 10.44 6.32
CA LYS A 127 -14.81 10.22 7.56
C LYS A 127 -15.93 11.24 7.70
N SER A 128 -16.98 10.86 8.44
CA SER A 128 -18.01 11.79 8.84
C SER A 128 -17.47 12.75 9.90
N HIS A 129 -17.84 14.02 9.79
CA HIS A 129 -17.44 15.02 10.78
C HIS A 129 -18.47 15.18 11.88
N LEU A 130 -18.01 15.79 12.99
CA LEU A 130 -18.86 16.16 14.09
C LEU A 130 -19.96 17.13 13.61
N GLN A 131 -21.22 16.76 13.86
CA GLN A 131 -22.34 17.64 13.56
C GLN A 131 -22.60 18.57 14.74
N PRO A 132 -23.03 19.82 14.49
CA PRO A 132 -23.40 20.72 15.57
C PRO A 132 -24.60 20.15 16.34
N PRO A 133 -24.61 20.22 17.70
CA PRO A 133 -25.74 19.75 18.48
C PRO A 133 -26.99 20.63 18.25
N ASP A 134 -28.19 20.09 18.53
CA ASP A 134 -29.46 20.79 18.28
C ASP A 134 -29.56 22.16 18.96
N TRP A 135 -28.93 22.32 20.10
CA TRP A 135 -28.86 23.59 20.85
C TRP A 135 -27.84 24.59 20.29
N PHE A 136 -27.14 24.27 19.19
CA PHE A 136 -26.08 25.13 18.64
C PHE A 136 -26.58 26.52 18.19
N TRP A 137 -27.88 26.70 17.98
CA TRP A 137 -28.45 28.02 17.75
C TRP A 137 -28.20 29.00 18.92
N VAL A 138 -28.11 28.51 20.16
CA VAL A 138 -27.74 29.31 21.34
C VAL A 138 -26.33 29.84 21.18
N VAL A 139 -25.39 28.99 20.70
CA VAL A 139 -23.99 29.38 20.46
C VAL A 139 -23.92 30.54 19.45
N LYS A 140 -24.83 30.57 18.46
CA LYS A 140 -24.89 31.65 17.47
C LYS A 140 -25.44 32.95 18.06
N MET A 141 -26.28 32.91 19.08
CA MET A 141 -26.90 34.08 19.72
C MET A 141 -26.00 34.71 20.80
N LEU A 142 -25.24 33.92 21.52
CA LEU A 142 -24.41 34.38 22.65
C LEU A 142 -23.42 35.50 22.31
N PRO A 143 -22.68 35.50 21.16
CA PRO A 143 -21.82 36.61 20.79
C PRO A 143 -22.57 37.96 20.63
N PHE A 144 -23.77 37.93 20.06
CA PHE A 144 -24.60 39.13 19.94
C PHE A 144 -25.03 39.66 21.30
N ILE A 145 -25.37 38.79 22.25
CA ILE A 145 -25.69 39.16 23.63
C ILE A 145 -24.44 39.75 24.30
N SER A 146 -23.26 39.15 24.11
CA SER A 146 -21.99 39.68 24.63
C SER A 146 -21.71 41.10 24.12
N VAL A 147 -21.86 41.34 22.80
CA VAL A 147 -21.68 42.66 22.18
C VAL A 147 -22.71 43.64 22.73
N PHE A 148 -23.99 43.26 22.80
CA PHE A 148 -25.04 44.11 23.32
C PHE A 148 -24.76 44.55 24.77
N LEU A 149 -24.38 43.63 25.65
CA LEU A 149 -24.04 43.91 27.05
C LEU A 149 -22.79 44.81 27.14
N LEU A 150 -21.76 44.60 26.29
CA LEU A 150 -20.58 45.47 26.22
C LEU A 150 -20.94 46.89 25.83
N LEU A 151 -21.83 47.09 24.87
CA LEU A 151 -22.28 48.39 24.41
C LEU A 151 -23.19 49.08 25.46
N LEU A 152 -23.88 48.29 26.32
CA LEU A 152 -24.75 48.81 27.35
C LEU A 152 -23.98 49.26 28.60
N LEU A 153 -22.76 48.72 28.86
CA LEU A 153 -21.96 49.05 30.07
C LEU A 153 -21.77 50.56 30.35
N PRO A 154 -21.49 51.44 29.37
CA PRO A 154 -21.31 52.86 29.62
C PRO A 154 -22.60 53.54 30.14
N PHE A 155 -23.78 53.00 29.79
CA PHE A 155 -25.07 53.58 30.09
C PHE A 155 -25.75 52.93 31.31
N TYR A 156 -25.43 51.62 31.55
CA TYR A 156 -26.06 50.85 32.62
C TYR A 156 -25.03 49.94 33.28
N PRO A 157 -24.32 50.42 34.35
CA PRO A 157 -23.25 49.64 35.01
C PRO A 157 -23.67 48.27 35.51
N PRO A 158 -24.93 48.00 35.96
CA PRO A 158 -25.33 46.65 36.37
C PRO A 158 -25.29 45.59 35.23
N ALA A 159 -25.21 46.00 33.94
CA ALA A 159 -24.98 45.13 32.81
C ALA A 159 -23.69 44.29 32.95
N PHE A 160 -22.75 44.74 33.80
CA PHE A 160 -21.54 44.00 34.14
C PHE A 160 -21.85 42.58 34.70
N LEU A 161 -22.86 42.45 35.56
CA LEU A 161 -23.26 41.16 36.10
C LEU A 161 -23.79 40.23 35.00
N GLY A 162 -24.58 40.77 34.05
CA GLY A 162 -25.05 40.05 32.89
C GLY A 162 -23.90 39.57 31.99
N LEU A 163 -22.94 40.47 31.72
CA LEU A 163 -21.76 40.16 30.93
C LEU A 163 -20.91 39.08 31.58
N PHE A 164 -20.71 39.12 32.89
CA PHE A 164 -20.00 38.10 33.63
C PHE A 164 -20.70 36.74 33.56
N GLY A 165 -22.03 36.71 33.66
CA GLY A 165 -22.83 35.47 33.52
C GLY A 165 -22.69 34.88 32.10
N VAL A 166 -22.81 35.72 31.05
CA VAL A 166 -22.63 35.28 29.66
C VAL A 166 -21.20 34.80 29.41
N LEU A 167 -20.21 35.49 29.98
CA LEU A 167 -18.81 35.07 29.84
C LEU A 167 -18.55 33.71 30.46
N ALA A 168 -19.14 33.42 31.64
CA ALA A 168 -19.03 32.11 32.27
C ALA A 168 -19.66 30.99 31.42
N ILE A 169 -20.82 31.23 30.81
CA ILE A 169 -21.46 30.30 29.86
C ILE A 169 -20.60 30.11 28.63
N ASN A 170 -20.13 31.21 28.04
CA ASN A 170 -19.26 31.16 26.84
C ASN A 170 -17.97 30.40 27.11
N TYR A 171 -17.36 30.59 28.27
CA TYR A 171 -16.15 29.88 28.68
C TYR A 171 -16.39 28.38 28.84
N ALA A 172 -17.52 27.98 29.41
CA ALA A 172 -17.91 26.58 29.50
C ALA A 172 -18.08 25.94 28.09
N ILE A 173 -18.77 26.64 27.19
CA ILE A 173 -18.95 26.19 25.79
C ILE A 173 -17.61 26.15 25.05
N HIS A 174 -16.78 27.17 25.20
CA HIS A 174 -15.45 27.24 24.60
C HIS A 174 -14.59 26.07 25.06
N TYR A 175 -14.53 25.78 26.34
CA TYR A 175 -13.77 24.67 26.91
C TYR A 175 -14.32 23.30 26.45
N TRP A 176 -15.66 23.13 26.40
CA TRP A 176 -16.28 21.92 25.84
C TRP A 176 -15.87 21.69 24.40
N ASN A 177 -15.82 22.76 23.59
CA ASN A 177 -15.47 22.66 22.17
C ASN A 177 -13.96 22.46 21.95
N LYS A 178 -13.10 22.79 22.91
CA LYS A 178 -11.64 22.78 22.75
C LYS A 178 -11.11 21.41 22.35
N ASN A 179 -11.65 20.33 22.92
CA ASN A 179 -11.30 18.96 22.56
C ASN A 179 -11.70 18.62 21.10
N ASN A 180 -12.83 19.14 20.63
CA ASN A 180 -13.29 18.95 19.25
C ASN A 180 -12.39 19.70 18.26
N VAL A 181 -11.98 20.92 18.59
CA VAL A 181 -11.08 21.74 17.77
C VAL A 181 -9.72 21.07 17.63
N TYR A 182 -9.17 20.50 18.68
CA TYR A 182 -7.85 19.83 18.65
C TYR A 182 -7.75 18.72 17.59
N GLN A 183 -8.83 18.00 17.31
CA GLN A 183 -8.84 16.96 16.29
C GLN A 183 -8.59 17.52 14.87
N TYR A 184 -8.97 18.78 14.62
CA TYR A 184 -8.92 19.41 13.30
C TYR A 184 -7.81 20.45 13.15
N ILE A 185 -7.26 20.99 14.25
CA ILE A 185 -6.16 21.98 14.23
C ILE A 185 -4.94 21.46 13.46
N ALA A 186 -4.68 20.16 13.55
CA ALA A 186 -3.54 19.54 12.86
C ALA A 186 -3.80 19.36 11.36
N SER A 187 -5.02 19.01 10.95
CA SER A 187 -5.35 18.57 9.58
C SER A 187 -5.79 19.71 8.67
N ILE A 188 -6.58 20.69 9.15
CA ILE A 188 -7.07 21.80 8.32
C ILE A 188 -5.93 22.65 7.73
N PRO A 189 -4.87 23.06 8.46
CA PRO A 189 -3.72 23.75 7.88
C PRO A 189 -2.99 22.92 6.82
N GLN A 190 -2.98 21.58 6.94
CA GLN A 190 -2.38 20.71 5.95
C GLN A 190 -3.22 20.63 4.66
N LEU A 191 -4.56 20.72 4.77
CA LEU A 191 -5.44 20.81 3.60
C LEU A 191 -5.16 22.10 2.80
N LEU A 192 -4.99 23.25 3.48
CA LEU A 192 -4.60 24.49 2.80
C LEU A 192 -3.24 24.37 2.11
N ARG A 193 -2.30 23.66 2.76
CA ARG A 193 -0.98 23.40 2.19
C ARG A 193 -1.06 22.46 1.00
N LEU A 194 -1.91 21.43 1.06
CA LEU A 194 -2.17 20.52 -0.06
C LEU A 194 -2.66 21.30 -1.29
N ASN A 195 -3.64 22.19 -1.12
CA ASN A 195 -4.15 23.02 -2.22
C ASN A 195 -3.08 23.98 -2.79
N GLN A 196 -2.23 24.55 -1.92
CA GLN A 196 -1.14 25.40 -2.39
C GLN A 196 -0.12 24.59 -3.21
N VAL A 197 0.26 23.40 -2.75
CA VAL A 197 1.13 22.47 -3.50
C VAL A 197 0.53 22.12 -4.84
N ALA A 198 -0.76 21.77 -4.88
CA ALA A 198 -1.45 21.47 -6.14
C ALA A 198 -1.41 22.65 -7.13
N LYS A 199 -1.60 23.88 -6.66
CA LYS A 199 -1.47 25.10 -7.48
C LYS A 199 -0.08 25.30 -8.04
N ASP A 200 0.94 25.10 -7.20
CA ASP A 200 2.32 25.31 -7.61
C ASP A 200 2.75 24.23 -8.63
N LEU A 201 2.35 22.98 -8.42
CA LEU A 201 2.60 21.89 -9.36
C LEU A 201 1.90 22.10 -10.71
N ARG A 202 0.66 22.59 -10.70
CA ARG A 202 -0.14 22.90 -11.92
C ARG A 202 0.51 23.94 -12.83
N GLN A 203 1.37 24.81 -12.30
CA GLN A 203 2.07 25.83 -13.10
C GLN A 203 3.05 25.21 -14.11
N HIS A 204 3.54 24.00 -13.84
CA HIS A 204 4.39 23.28 -14.77
C HIS A 204 3.54 22.59 -15.84
N GLU A 205 3.73 22.94 -17.12
CA GLU A 205 2.96 22.36 -18.25
C GLU A 205 2.94 20.84 -18.25
N ALA A 206 4.07 20.21 -17.92
CA ALA A 206 4.22 18.77 -17.89
C ALA A 206 3.48 18.07 -16.72
N LEU A 207 3.01 18.82 -15.73
CA LEU A 207 2.30 18.34 -14.54
C LEU A 207 0.84 18.79 -14.51
N LYS A 208 0.36 19.49 -15.54
CA LYS A 208 -1.05 19.89 -15.61
C LYS A 208 -1.97 18.70 -15.48
N PRO A 209 -3.11 18.86 -14.76
CA PRO A 209 -4.12 17.80 -14.69
C PRO A 209 -4.59 17.36 -16.08
N GLU A 210 -4.86 16.08 -16.24
CA GLU A 210 -5.40 15.51 -17.49
C GLU A 210 -6.88 15.85 -17.69
N THR A 211 -7.56 16.33 -16.63
CA THR A 211 -9.00 16.64 -16.64
C THR A 211 -9.27 17.98 -16.00
N ASP A 212 -10.23 18.74 -16.55
CA ASP A 212 -10.71 20.01 -16.00
C ASP A 212 -11.30 19.88 -14.58
N HIS A 213 -11.73 18.68 -14.21
CA HIS A 213 -12.28 18.41 -12.88
C HIS A 213 -11.29 18.72 -11.75
N VAL A 214 -10.00 18.39 -11.92
CA VAL A 214 -8.97 18.68 -10.92
C VAL A 214 -8.68 20.19 -10.85
N ASP A 215 -8.68 20.88 -11.98
CA ASP A 215 -8.52 22.34 -12.03
C ASP A 215 -9.65 23.05 -11.29
N GLN A 216 -10.90 22.65 -11.53
CA GLN A 216 -12.06 23.16 -10.80
C GLN A 216 -11.99 22.86 -9.30
N ALA A 217 -11.52 21.66 -8.93
CA ALA A 217 -11.34 21.29 -7.53
C ALA A 217 -10.32 22.20 -6.81
N ILE A 218 -9.18 22.47 -7.44
CA ILE A 218 -8.15 23.39 -6.90
C ILE A 218 -8.73 24.80 -6.69
N GLU A 219 -9.48 25.34 -7.64
CA GLU A 219 -10.11 26.66 -7.50
C GLU A 219 -11.16 26.69 -6.39
N THR A 220 -12.00 25.65 -6.31
CA THR A 220 -13.01 25.50 -5.25
C THR A 220 -12.36 25.50 -3.85
N LEU A 221 -11.26 24.77 -3.67
CA LEU A 221 -10.53 24.73 -2.40
C LEU A 221 -9.84 26.07 -2.10
N ASN A 222 -9.50 26.84 -3.13
CA ASN A 222 -8.95 28.19 -2.95
C ASN A 222 -9.95 29.16 -2.31
N GLU A 223 -11.21 29.11 -2.76
CA GLU A 223 -12.29 29.92 -2.19
C GLU A 223 -12.52 29.60 -0.70
N MET A 224 -12.38 28.34 -0.31
CA MET A 224 -12.48 27.90 1.10
C MET A 224 -11.31 28.42 1.96
N GLY A 225 -10.19 28.77 1.37
CA GLY A 225 -8.97 29.18 2.08
C GLY A 225 -9.17 30.34 3.05
N TYR A 226 -10.07 31.26 2.75
CA TYR A 226 -10.36 32.42 3.61
C TYR A 226 -11.00 31.98 4.94
N SER A 227 -11.98 31.07 4.91
CA SER A 227 -12.65 30.59 6.12
C SER A 227 -11.75 29.68 6.97
N MET A 228 -10.76 29.05 6.36
CA MET A 228 -9.78 28.19 7.03
C MET A 228 -8.56 28.93 7.56
N SER A 229 -8.34 30.20 7.17
CA SER A 229 -7.16 31.00 7.55
C SER A 229 -7.03 31.17 9.06
N PHE A 230 -8.14 31.18 9.79
CA PHE A 230 -8.14 31.21 11.25
C PHE A 230 -7.37 30.02 11.85
N PHE A 231 -7.58 28.80 11.37
CA PHE A 231 -6.88 27.60 11.86
C PHE A 231 -5.38 27.64 11.58
N LYS A 232 -4.98 28.29 10.48
CA LYS A 232 -3.57 28.53 10.17
C LYS A 232 -2.94 29.54 11.15
N LEU A 233 -3.68 30.58 11.50
CA LEU A 233 -3.24 31.56 12.50
C LEU A 233 -3.13 30.91 13.87
N GLU A 234 -4.13 30.13 14.27
CA GLU A 234 -4.17 29.40 15.54
C GLU A 234 -2.98 28.47 15.71
N SER A 235 -2.65 27.68 14.69
CA SER A 235 -1.51 26.76 14.76
C SER A 235 -0.15 27.50 14.87
N LYS A 236 -0.06 28.77 14.41
CA LYS A 236 1.12 29.62 14.59
C LYS A 236 1.17 30.25 15.99
N LEU A 237 0.03 30.73 16.49
CA LEU A 237 -0.04 31.37 17.81
C LEU A 237 0.35 30.40 18.93
N GLN A 238 0.01 29.13 18.84
CA GLN A 238 0.41 28.10 19.81
C GLN A 238 1.93 27.85 19.87
N SER A 239 2.69 28.25 18.86
CA SER A 239 4.14 27.98 18.78
C SER A 239 5.05 29.17 19.10
N GLU A 240 4.57 30.42 19.05
CA GLU A 240 5.46 31.59 18.99
C GLU A 240 5.09 32.74 19.93
N VAL A 241 3.98 32.67 20.70
CA VAL A 241 3.43 33.85 21.42
C VAL A 241 3.62 33.74 22.94
N GLY A 242 3.98 34.84 23.58
CA GLY A 242 4.13 34.92 25.02
C GLY A 242 2.81 34.75 25.79
N MET A 243 2.89 34.19 27.00
CA MET A 243 1.76 33.78 27.87
C MET A 243 0.65 34.84 28.01
N ILE A 244 0.98 36.13 28.07
CA ILE A 244 0.00 37.23 28.26
C ILE A 244 -0.88 37.39 27.01
N VAL A 245 -0.27 37.35 25.81
CA VAL A 245 -1.01 37.50 24.54
C VAL A 245 -1.89 36.26 24.30
N GLU A 246 -1.43 35.06 24.70
CA GLU A 246 -2.21 33.84 24.65
C GLU A 246 -3.47 33.94 25.51
N VAL A 247 -3.35 34.36 26.78
CA VAL A 247 -4.50 34.54 27.69
C VAL A 247 -5.51 35.56 27.16
N LEU A 248 -5.04 36.70 26.64
CA LEU A 248 -5.93 37.72 26.07
C LEU A 248 -6.66 37.20 24.81
N THR A 249 -5.96 36.46 23.97
CA THR A 249 -6.53 35.87 22.76
C THR A 249 -7.58 34.82 23.11
N GLU A 250 -7.32 33.96 24.10
CA GLU A 250 -8.28 32.94 24.59
C GLU A 250 -9.53 33.62 25.20
N LEU A 251 -9.37 34.72 25.94
CA LEU A 251 -10.50 35.49 26.48
C LEU A 251 -11.39 36.06 25.36
N VAL A 252 -10.80 36.63 24.31
CA VAL A 252 -11.55 37.16 23.16
C VAL A 252 -12.25 36.04 22.41
N LYS A 253 -11.59 34.90 22.19
CA LYS A 253 -12.18 33.73 21.54
C LYS A 253 -13.37 33.19 22.34
N ALA A 254 -13.24 33.08 23.66
CA ALA A 254 -14.31 32.64 24.53
C ALA A 254 -15.46 33.63 24.57
N LEU A 255 -15.20 34.94 24.70
CA LEU A 255 -16.23 35.98 24.75
C LEU A 255 -17.13 35.99 23.51
N PHE A 256 -16.55 35.77 22.34
CA PHE A 256 -17.27 35.78 21.05
C PHE A 256 -17.52 34.38 20.47
N LEU A 257 -17.16 33.31 21.17
CA LEU A 257 -17.31 31.93 20.70
C LEU A 257 -16.80 31.69 19.28
N ILE A 258 -15.67 32.34 18.94
CA ILE A 258 -15.10 32.34 17.59
C ILE A 258 -14.77 30.92 17.12
N GLU A 259 -14.12 30.12 17.96
CA GLU A 259 -13.68 28.77 17.62
C GLU A 259 -14.84 27.82 17.27
N PRO A 260 -15.89 27.62 18.11
CA PRO A 260 -16.98 26.71 17.77
C PRO A 260 -17.75 27.17 16.52
N LEU A 261 -17.96 28.46 16.34
CA LEU A 261 -18.66 28.99 15.17
C LEU A 261 -17.89 28.75 13.87
N LEU A 262 -16.58 28.99 13.88
CA LEU A 262 -15.72 28.76 12.70
C LEU A 262 -15.53 27.27 12.45
N LEU A 263 -15.33 26.45 13.48
CA LEU A 263 -15.15 25.00 13.33
C LEU A 263 -16.32 24.38 12.56
N PHE A 264 -17.53 24.50 13.07
CA PHE A 264 -18.70 23.89 12.44
C PHE A 264 -19.00 24.45 11.05
N ARG A 265 -18.71 25.74 10.81
CA ARG A 265 -18.79 26.33 9.47
C ARG A 265 -17.80 25.68 8.51
N VAL A 266 -16.53 25.52 8.93
CA VAL A 266 -15.48 24.92 8.10
C VAL A 266 -15.75 23.44 7.87
N LEU A 267 -16.18 22.68 8.90
CA LEU A 267 -16.54 21.27 8.74
C LEU A 267 -17.69 21.07 7.76
N HIS A 268 -18.72 21.92 7.82
CA HIS A 268 -19.82 21.90 6.85
C HIS A 268 -19.33 22.17 5.41
N GLN A 269 -18.40 23.11 5.22
CA GLN A 269 -17.80 23.37 3.90
C GLN A 269 -16.97 22.18 3.42
N ILE A 270 -16.20 21.54 4.29
CA ILE A 270 -15.41 20.34 3.98
C ILE A 270 -16.34 19.20 3.56
N ASP A 271 -17.43 18.97 4.31
CA ASP A 271 -18.43 17.93 3.99
C ASP A 271 -19.07 18.14 2.62
N ALA A 272 -19.36 19.40 2.26
CA ALA A 272 -19.93 19.73 0.95
C ALA A 272 -18.93 19.58 -0.22
N LYS A 273 -17.64 19.50 0.05
CA LYS A 273 -16.56 19.54 -0.96
C LYS A 273 -15.60 18.33 -0.88
N ARG A 274 -16.05 17.20 -0.31
CA ARG A 274 -15.25 15.98 -0.14
C ARG A 274 -14.65 15.47 -1.45
N ALA A 275 -15.45 15.43 -2.51
CA ALA A 275 -15.00 14.96 -3.82
C ALA A 275 -13.87 15.84 -4.41
N GLN A 276 -13.95 17.17 -4.21
CA GLN A 276 -12.92 18.09 -4.66
C GLN A 276 -11.63 17.93 -3.85
N ILE A 277 -11.75 17.71 -2.52
CA ILE A 277 -10.57 17.46 -1.66
C ILE A 277 -9.89 16.16 -2.08
N ASP A 278 -10.66 15.10 -2.31
CA ASP A 278 -10.15 13.81 -2.79
C ASP A 278 -9.44 13.96 -4.15
N ALA A 279 -10.03 14.67 -5.11
CA ALA A 279 -9.43 14.91 -6.42
C ALA A 279 -8.06 15.61 -6.31
N VAL A 280 -7.95 16.63 -5.45
CA VAL A 280 -6.67 17.33 -5.21
C VAL A 280 -5.67 16.43 -4.48
N PHE A 281 -6.12 15.63 -3.51
CA PHE A 281 -5.28 14.67 -2.81
C PHE A 281 -4.70 13.62 -3.77
N GLN A 282 -5.53 13.05 -4.63
CA GLN A 282 -5.12 12.06 -5.63
C GLN A 282 -4.16 12.67 -6.66
N TYR A 283 -4.42 13.90 -7.13
CA TYR A 283 -3.55 14.59 -8.06
C TYR A 283 -2.13 14.78 -7.50
N VAL A 284 -2.01 15.32 -6.27
CA VAL A 284 -0.71 15.52 -5.62
C VAL A 284 -0.05 14.17 -5.31
N GLY A 285 -0.81 13.20 -4.82
CA GLY A 285 -0.34 11.85 -4.53
C GLY A 285 0.21 11.13 -5.78
N ARG A 286 -0.49 11.25 -6.91
CA ARG A 286 -0.08 10.68 -8.20
C ARG A 286 1.26 11.27 -8.69
N ILE A 287 1.44 12.59 -8.58
CA ILE A 287 2.69 13.27 -8.96
C ILE A 287 3.84 12.82 -8.08
N ASP A 288 3.67 12.80 -6.75
CA ASP A 288 4.71 12.37 -5.82
C ASP A 288 5.07 10.89 -6.01
N THR A 289 4.07 10.05 -6.27
CA THR A 289 4.30 8.63 -6.61
C THR A 289 5.10 8.49 -7.90
N ALA A 290 4.80 9.23 -8.95
CA ALA A 290 5.57 9.17 -10.19
C ALA A 290 7.03 9.63 -9.99
N LEU A 291 7.25 10.68 -9.18
CA LEU A 291 8.58 11.12 -8.77
C LEU A 291 9.31 10.02 -7.97
N SER A 292 8.60 9.37 -7.04
CA SER A 292 9.09 8.24 -6.25
C SER A 292 9.56 7.08 -7.14
N ILE A 293 8.74 6.68 -8.12
CA ILE A 293 9.10 5.59 -9.03
C ILE A 293 10.26 5.97 -9.97
N ALA A 294 10.32 7.21 -10.42
CA ALA A 294 11.49 7.71 -11.15
C ALA A 294 12.78 7.60 -10.31
N SER A 295 12.69 7.89 -9.01
CA SER A 295 13.77 7.75 -8.05
C SER A 295 14.12 6.26 -7.80
N LEU A 296 13.12 5.39 -7.63
CA LEU A 296 13.32 3.94 -7.50
C LEU A 296 14.10 3.38 -8.68
N ARG A 297 13.66 3.67 -9.91
CA ARG A 297 14.28 3.20 -11.16
C ARG A 297 15.73 3.68 -11.31
N LYS A 298 16.08 4.84 -10.76
CA LYS A 298 17.47 5.33 -10.73
C LYS A 298 18.35 4.55 -9.74
N GLY A 299 17.75 4.05 -8.67
CA GLY A 299 18.48 3.40 -7.57
C GLY A 299 18.65 1.89 -7.70
N VAL A 300 17.94 1.24 -8.64
CA VAL A 300 18.04 -0.22 -8.86
C VAL A 300 18.98 -0.56 -10.00
N THR A 301 19.56 -1.74 -9.97
CA THR A 301 20.56 -2.19 -10.96
C THR A 301 19.93 -2.32 -12.34
N HIS A 302 18.78 -2.97 -12.42
CA HIS A 302 18.00 -3.10 -13.66
C HIS A 302 16.50 -3.26 -13.33
N TYR A 303 15.69 -2.83 -14.25
CA TYR A 303 14.23 -2.93 -14.23
C TYR A 303 13.72 -2.91 -15.67
N CYS A 304 12.51 -3.36 -15.89
CA CYS A 304 11.80 -3.14 -17.15
C CYS A 304 10.42 -2.52 -16.92
N GLN A 305 9.90 -1.93 -17.99
CA GLN A 305 8.47 -1.60 -18.10
C GLN A 305 7.76 -2.87 -18.57
N PRO A 306 6.65 -3.27 -17.93
CA PRO A 306 5.91 -4.45 -18.35
C PRO A 306 5.22 -4.22 -19.69
N GLU A 307 5.12 -5.27 -20.48
CA GLU A 307 4.22 -5.36 -21.62
C GLU A 307 2.88 -5.97 -21.13
N ILE A 308 1.81 -5.22 -21.19
CA ILE A 308 0.46 -5.71 -20.85
C ILE A 308 -0.19 -6.26 -22.11
N THR A 309 -0.31 -7.61 -22.18
CA THR A 309 -0.91 -8.33 -23.33
C THR A 309 -2.39 -8.63 -23.08
N GLU A 310 -3.14 -8.81 -24.16
CA GLU A 310 -4.53 -9.28 -24.09
C GLU A 310 -4.64 -10.82 -24.11
N LYS A 311 -3.55 -11.51 -24.45
CA LYS A 311 -3.55 -12.96 -24.51
C LYS A 311 -3.60 -13.57 -23.11
N ALA A 312 -4.70 -14.24 -22.81
CA ALA A 312 -4.86 -14.99 -21.56
C ALA A 312 -3.79 -16.09 -21.42
N LYS A 313 -3.47 -16.47 -20.19
CA LYS A 313 -2.48 -17.50 -19.84
C LYS A 313 -1.09 -17.30 -20.46
N LYS A 314 -0.74 -16.06 -20.81
CA LYS A 314 0.61 -15.72 -21.27
C LYS A 314 1.36 -14.99 -20.16
N LEU A 315 2.45 -15.56 -19.68
CA LEU A 315 3.39 -14.89 -18.78
C LEU A 315 4.81 -15.15 -19.28
N SER A 316 5.58 -14.10 -19.50
CA SER A 316 6.99 -14.21 -19.87
C SER A 316 7.82 -13.28 -19.02
N ALA A 317 8.88 -13.79 -18.44
CA ALA A 317 9.84 -13.04 -17.65
C ALA A 317 11.27 -13.45 -18.03
N THR A 318 12.11 -12.46 -18.31
CA THR A 318 13.54 -12.67 -18.57
C THR A 318 14.34 -12.05 -17.45
N ASP A 319 15.22 -12.84 -16.83
CA ASP A 319 16.08 -12.44 -15.72
C ASP A 319 15.32 -11.77 -14.58
N LEU A 320 14.19 -12.38 -14.20
CA LEU A 320 13.34 -11.98 -13.09
C LEU A 320 14.06 -12.21 -11.76
N TYR A 321 14.02 -11.22 -10.86
CA TYR A 321 14.64 -11.33 -9.54
C TYR A 321 13.77 -10.74 -8.42
N HIS A 322 14.03 -11.19 -7.19
CA HIS A 322 13.34 -10.69 -6.00
C HIS A 322 13.97 -9.39 -5.51
N PRO A 323 13.21 -8.28 -5.41
CA PRO A 323 13.79 -6.95 -5.11
C PRO A 323 14.42 -6.83 -3.72
N LEU A 324 13.99 -7.66 -2.76
CA LEU A 324 14.46 -7.58 -1.37
C LEU A 324 15.69 -8.45 -1.08
N ILE A 325 16.08 -9.32 -2.01
CA ILE A 325 17.22 -10.22 -1.80
C ILE A 325 18.51 -9.53 -2.25
N PRO A 326 19.50 -9.40 -1.38
CA PRO A 326 20.82 -8.93 -1.79
C PRO A 326 21.47 -9.92 -2.79
N ASN A 327 21.99 -9.41 -3.89
CA ASN A 327 22.60 -10.21 -4.97
C ASN A 327 21.70 -11.38 -5.42
N PRO A 328 20.47 -11.09 -5.88
CA PRO A 328 19.49 -12.12 -6.21
C PRO A 328 19.94 -12.92 -7.43
N VAL A 329 19.62 -14.20 -7.45
CA VAL A 329 19.77 -15.04 -8.64
C VAL A 329 18.57 -14.80 -9.55
N ALA A 330 18.83 -14.26 -10.72
CA ALA A 330 17.79 -14.02 -11.71
C ALA A 330 17.40 -15.32 -12.43
N ASN A 331 16.10 -15.46 -12.71
CA ASN A 331 15.51 -16.61 -13.39
C ASN A 331 14.60 -16.17 -14.53
N SER A 332 14.52 -16.98 -15.57
CA SER A 332 13.66 -16.71 -16.72
C SER A 332 12.60 -17.80 -16.85
N ILE A 333 11.39 -17.40 -17.26
CA ILE A 333 10.27 -18.31 -17.48
C ILE A 333 9.37 -17.77 -18.60
N THR A 334 8.85 -18.70 -19.42
CA THR A 334 7.87 -18.36 -20.45
C THR A 334 6.75 -19.39 -20.43
N LEU A 335 5.52 -18.90 -20.25
CA LEU A 335 4.31 -19.72 -20.18
C LEU A 335 3.37 -19.31 -21.30
N VAL A 336 2.83 -20.33 -21.96
CA VAL A 336 1.78 -20.17 -22.97
C VAL A 336 0.76 -21.29 -22.76
N ASP A 337 -0.45 -20.91 -22.36
CA ASP A 337 -1.61 -21.79 -22.18
C ASP A 337 -1.48 -22.84 -21.05
N LYS A 338 -0.37 -22.90 -20.32
CA LYS A 338 -0.13 -23.81 -19.20
C LYS A 338 0.18 -23.08 -17.90
N SER A 339 -0.14 -23.72 -16.79
CA SER A 339 0.26 -23.32 -15.43
C SER A 339 1.61 -23.94 -15.04
N VAL A 340 2.11 -23.66 -13.85
CA VAL A 340 3.45 -24.09 -13.39
C VAL A 340 3.34 -24.97 -12.15
N LEU A 341 4.03 -26.09 -12.19
CA LEU A 341 4.28 -26.96 -11.04
C LEU A 341 5.79 -26.94 -10.72
N LEU A 342 6.13 -26.48 -9.53
CA LEU A 342 7.50 -26.35 -9.03
C LEU A 342 7.81 -27.48 -8.05
N THR A 343 8.88 -28.23 -8.31
CA THR A 343 9.40 -29.23 -7.39
C THR A 343 10.80 -28.86 -6.89
N GLY A 344 11.26 -29.49 -5.82
CA GLY A 344 12.58 -29.26 -5.23
C GLY A 344 12.57 -29.41 -3.72
N SER A 345 13.77 -29.46 -3.14
CA SER A 345 13.93 -29.54 -1.68
C SER A 345 13.51 -28.24 -0.98
N ASN A 346 13.33 -28.33 0.34
CA ASN A 346 13.18 -27.14 1.17
C ASN A 346 14.49 -26.33 1.07
N MET A 347 14.41 -25.00 1.14
CA MET A 347 15.51 -24.06 0.99
C MET A 347 16.04 -23.88 -0.46
N SER A 348 15.54 -24.62 -1.45
CA SER A 348 16.02 -24.53 -2.84
C SER A 348 15.57 -23.25 -3.58
N GLY A 349 14.61 -22.49 -3.03
CA GLY A 349 14.13 -21.24 -3.60
C GLY A 349 12.71 -21.25 -4.20
N LYS A 350 11.96 -22.37 -4.12
CA LYS A 350 10.58 -22.50 -4.67
C LYS A 350 9.65 -21.38 -4.23
N THR A 351 9.46 -21.25 -2.90
CA THR A 351 8.58 -20.24 -2.29
C THR A 351 9.01 -18.82 -2.65
N THR A 352 10.32 -18.55 -2.64
CA THR A 352 10.90 -17.26 -3.03
C THR A 352 10.58 -16.94 -4.48
N PHE A 353 10.65 -17.92 -5.39
CA PHE A 353 10.34 -17.71 -6.80
C PHE A 353 8.85 -17.40 -7.02
N ILE A 354 7.94 -18.14 -6.35
CA ILE A 354 6.49 -17.87 -6.41
C ILE A 354 6.20 -16.44 -5.91
N ARG A 355 6.81 -16.00 -4.81
CA ARG A 355 6.67 -14.62 -4.31
C ARG A 355 7.22 -13.62 -5.31
N THR A 356 8.36 -13.91 -5.93
CA THR A 356 8.96 -13.04 -6.95
C THR A 356 8.01 -12.80 -8.11
N ILE A 357 7.34 -13.84 -8.60
CA ILE A 357 6.30 -13.75 -9.63
C ILE A 357 5.16 -12.86 -9.14
N GLY A 358 4.59 -13.12 -7.96
CA GLY A 358 3.46 -12.37 -7.39
C GLY A 358 3.78 -10.89 -7.21
N ILE A 359 4.92 -10.57 -6.60
CA ILE A 359 5.39 -9.19 -6.39
C ILE A 359 5.50 -8.46 -7.73
N ASN A 360 6.19 -9.04 -8.72
CA ASN A 360 6.38 -8.41 -10.02
C ASN A 360 5.07 -8.26 -10.79
N CYS A 361 4.12 -9.20 -10.68
CA CYS A 361 2.78 -9.08 -11.26
C CYS A 361 1.99 -7.91 -10.65
N ILE A 362 2.09 -7.67 -9.34
CA ILE A 362 1.46 -6.52 -8.68
C ILE A 362 2.13 -5.22 -9.14
N LEU A 363 3.46 -5.14 -9.08
CA LEU A 363 4.21 -3.95 -9.44
C LEU A 363 4.07 -3.58 -10.91
N ALA A 364 3.97 -4.58 -11.80
CA ALA A 364 3.68 -4.40 -13.22
C ALA A 364 2.38 -3.61 -13.43
N GLN A 365 1.32 -4.00 -12.73
CA GLN A 365 -0.03 -3.47 -12.93
C GLN A 365 -0.29 -2.19 -12.13
N THR A 366 0.52 -1.91 -11.12
CA THR A 366 0.32 -0.75 -10.22
C THR A 366 1.28 0.39 -10.49
N ILE A 367 2.57 0.13 -10.66
CA ILE A 367 3.61 1.15 -10.84
C ILE A 367 4.41 1.01 -12.14
N HIS A 368 3.97 0.16 -13.05
CA HIS A 368 4.59 -0.07 -14.37
C HIS A 368 6.10 -0.37 -14.29
N THR A 369 6.52 -1.04 -13.24
CA THR A 369 7.94 -1.34 -13.00
C THR A 369 8.09 -2.78 -12.52
N CYS A 370 8.92 -3.55 -13.21
CA CYS A 370 9.25 -4.93 -12.87
C CYS A 370 10.75 -5.09 -12.66
N PHE A 371 11.12 -5.95 -11.73
CA PHE A 371 12.51 -6.31 -11.46
C PHE A 371 12.92 -7.49 -12.33
N ALA A 372 13.10 -7.19 -13.63
CA ALA A 372 13.43 -8.13 -14.70
C ALA A 372 14.07 -7.37 -15.87
N ASN A 373 14.64 -8.07 -16.83
CA ASN A 373 15.07 -7.49 -18.11
C ASN A 373 13.89 -7.33 -19.10
N ALA A 374 12.92 -8.26 -19.07
CA ALA A 374 11.64 -8.15 -19.78
C ALA A 374 10.55 -8.85 -18.99
N PHE A 375 9.33 -8.31 -19.04
CA PHE A 375 8.17 -8.88 -18.33
C PHE A 375 6.89 -8.62 -19.12
N THR A 376 6.18 -9.70 -19.48
CA THR A 376 4.92 -9.63 -20.23
C THR A 376 3.85 -10.39 -19.48
N ILE A 377 2.72 -9.76 -19.17
CA ILE A 377 1.57 -10.36 -18.51
C ILE A 377 0.26 -9.79 -19.06
N PRO A 378 -0.86 -10.51 -18.99
CA PRO A 378 -2.20 -9.91 -19.11
C PRO A 378 -2.61 -9.24 -17.81
N PRO A 379 -3.62 -8.35 -17.83
CA PRO A 379 -4.27 -7.89 -16.60
C PRO A 379 -4.87 -9.08 -15.85
N MET A 380 -4.57 -9.18 -14.54
CA MET A 380 -5.00 -10.33 -13.73
C MET A 380 -5.15 -9.98 -12.26
N ARG A 381 -6.07 -10.68 -11.59
CA ARG A 381 -6.13 -10.73 -10.12
C ARG A 381 -5.00 -11.58 -9.57
N ILE A 382 -4.60 -11.33 -8.32
CA ILE A 382 -3.54 -12.10 -7.67
C ILE A 382 -4.06 -12.57 -6.32
N LEU A 383 -4.06 -13.88 -6.13
CA LEU A 383 -4.47 -14.55 -4.90
C LEU A 383 -3.38 -15.54 -4.48
N SER A 384 -3.08 -15.59 -3.19
CA SER A 384 -2.05 -16.48 -2.65
C SER A 384 -2.54 -17.32 -1.47
N ALA A 385 -1.95 -18.51 -1.34
CA ALA A 385 -1.99 -19.38 -0.18
C ALA A 385 -0.58 -19.94 0.02
N ILE A 386 0.31 -19.12 0.60
CA ILE A 386 1.73 -19.45 0.80
C ILE A 386 1.99 -19.70 2.28
N ARG A 387 1.60 -18.78 3.15
CA ARG A 387 1.70 -18.93 4.60
C ARG A 387 0.33 -19.19 5.18
N ILE A 388 0.15 -20.33 5.81
CA ILE A 388 -1.05 -20.61 6.58
C ILE A 388 -0.60 -20.60 8.04
N ALA A 389 -1.11 -19.66 8.81
CA ALA A 389 -0.77 -19.52 10.22
C ALA A 389 -1.74 -20.37 11.06
N ASP A 390 -1.21 -21.04 12.08
CA ASP A 390 -2.04 -21.56 13.17
C ASP A 390 -2.59 -20.37 13.96
N ASP A 391 -3.90 -20.21 13.97
CA ASP A 391 -4.55 -19.26 14.87
C ASP A 391 -4.98 -19.98 16.15
N LEU A 392 -4.10 -19.93 17.14
CA LEU A 392 -4.32 -20.55 18.45
C LEU A 392 -5.56 -20.00 19.18
N LEU A 393 -6.07 -18.84 18.77
CA LEU A 393 -7.21 -18.19 19.40
C LEU A 393 -8.55 -18.56 18.76
N SER A 394 -8.56 -19.06 17.51
CA SER A 394 -9.80 -19.36 16.78
C SER A 394 -10.26 -20.81 16.89
N GLU A 395 -9.56 -21.67 17.67
CA GLU A 395 -9.85 -23.13 17.81
C GLU A 395 -9.88 -23.90 16.47
N LYS A 396 -9.45 -23.28 15.36
CA LYS A 396 -9.42 -23.90 14.05
C LYS A 396 -8.06 -24.52 13.79
N SER A 397 -8.07 -25.77 13.30
CA SER A 397 -6.84 -26.42 12.91
C SER A 397 -6.26 -25.77 11.65
N TYR A 398 -4.92 -25.77 11.53
CA TYR A 398 -4.17 -25.37 10.34
C TYR A 398 -4.80 -25.88 9.03
N TYR A 399 -5.18 -27.16 8.99
CA TYR A 399 -5.82 -27.79 7.84
C TYR A 399 -7.16 -27.16 7.48
N PHE A 400 -7.98 -26.80 8.48
CA PHE A 400 -9.30 -26.19 8.23
C PHE A 400 -9.18 -24.77 7.63
N GLU A 401 -8.24 -23.95 8.10
CA GLU A 401 -7.97 -22.63 7.53
C GLU A 401 -7.43 -22.74 6.10
N GLU A 402 -6.61 -23.74 5.81
CA GLU A 402 -6.15 -24.04 4.46
C GLU A 402 -7.33 -24.39 3.53
N VAL A 403 -8.22 -25.28 3.98
CA VAL A 403 -9.43 -25.65 3.24
C VAL A 403 -10.31 -24.44 2.94
N LEU A 404 -10.53 -23.55 3.89
CA LEU A 404 -11.32 -22.32 3.69
C LEU A 404 -10.64 -21.37 2.70
N THR A 405 -9.34 -21.20 2.79
CA THR A 405 -8.57 -20.36 1.86
C THR A 405 -8.67 -20.87 0.41
N ILE A 406 -8.46 -22.18 0.23
CA ILE A 406 -8.58 -22.84 -1.09
C ILE A 406 -10.03 -22.78 -1.61
N LYS A 407 -11.02 -22.96 -0.73
CA LYS A 407 -12.43 -22.79 -1.10
C LYS A 407 -12.71 -21.38 -1.65
N GLY A 408 -12.21 -20.33 -0.98
CA GLY A 408 -12.31 -18.95 -1.48
C GLY A 408 -11.67 -18.77 -2.86
N MET A 409 -10.52 -19.39 -3.11
CA MET A 409 -9.87 -19.37 -4.43
C MET A 409 -10.71 -20.08 -5.51
N ILE A 410 -11.35 -21.20 -5.17
CA ILE A 410 -12.26 -21.91 -6.06
C ILE A 410 -13.47 -21.04 -6.41
N ASP A 411 -14.04 -20.33 -5.44
CA ASP A 411 -15.16 -19.42 -5.66
C ASP A 411 -14.76 -18.25 -6.57
N GLU A 412 -13.59 -17.65 -6.35
CA GLU A 412 -13.04 -16.59 -7.20
C GLU A 412 -12.69 -17.07 -8.63
N SER A 413 -12.32 -18.34 -8.80
CA SER A 413 -12.01 -18.93 -10.12
C SER A 413 -13.24 -19.12 -11.02
N GLN A 414 -14.45 -18.91 -10.51
CA GLN A 414 -15.67 -18.90 -11.32
C GLN A 414 -15.84 -17.60 -12.11
N SER A 415 -15.06 -16.56 -11.80
CA SER A 415 -15.04 -15.30 -12.54
C SER A 415 -14.33 -15.46 -13.88
N GLU A 416 -14.81 -14.75 -14.91
CA GLU A 416 -14.12 -14.67 -16.21
C GLU A 416 -12.85 -13.82 -16.17
N ILE A 417 -12.63 -13.08 -15.08
CA ILE A 417 -11.44 -12.25 -14.91
C ILE A 417 -10.25 -13.16 -14.63
N GLN A 418 -9.23 -13.04 -15.44
CA GLN A 418 -8.00 -13.80 -15.27
C GLN A 418 -7.43 -13.63 -13.86
N THR A 419 -7.06 -14.74 -13.23
CA THR A 419 -6.50 -14.78 -11.88
C THR A 419 -5.21 -15.58 -11.87
N LEU A 420 -4.21 -15.05 -11.18
CA LEU A 420 -2.98 -15.75 -10.82
C LEU A 420 -3.13 -16.33 -9.41
N PHE A 421 -3.10 -17.66 -9.30
CA PHE A 421 -3.10 -18.37 -8.03
C PHE A 421 -1.66 -18.76 -7.68
N LEU A 422 -1.21 -18.33 -6.49
CA LEU A 422 0.12 -18.60 -5.95
C LEU A 422 -0.03 -19.55 -4.74
N LEU A 423 0.42 -20.80 -4.89
CA LEU A 423 0.19 -21.86 -3.92
C LEU A 423 1.52 -22.47 -3.47
N ASP A 424 1.69 -22.69 -2.17
CA ASP A 424 2.88 -23.32 -1.61
C ASP A 424 2.47 -24.52 -0.75
N GLU A 425 2.70 -25.74 -1.27
CA GLU A 425 2.45 -27.01 -0.61
C GLU A 425 1.01 -27.19 -0.09
N LEU A 426 0.11 -27.62 -0.98
CA LEU A 426 -1.30 -27.83 -0.66
C LEU A 426 -1.54 -28.99 0.33
N PHE A 427 -2.44 -28.77 1.29
CA PHE A 427 -2.99 -29.78 2.20
C PHE A 427 -1.96 -30.51 3.06
N LYS A 428 -0.97 -29.77 3.58
CA LYS A 428 0.09 -30.33 4.45
C LYS A 428 -0.44 -31.07 5.69
N GLY A 429 -1.64 -30.76 6.14
CA GLY A 429 -2.24 -31.28 7.37
C GLY A 429 -2.93 -32.67 7.24
N THR A 430 -2.87 -33.34 6.07
CA THR A 430 -3.51 -34.65 5.86
C THR A 430 -2.54 -35.71 5.37
N ASN A 431 -3.02 -36.96 5.25
CA ASN A 431 -2.20 -38.07 4.77
C ASN A 431 -1.85 -37.92 3.28
N THR A 432 -0.76 -38.58 2.86
CA THR A 432 -0.18 -38.41 1.53
C THR A 432 -1.15 -38.74 0.39
N VAL A 433 -1.95 -39.82 0.52
CA VAL A 433 -2.87 -40.25 -0.55
C VAL A 433 -3.99 -39.25 -0.76
N GLU A 434 -4.61 -38.78 0.34
CA GLU A 434 -5.66 -37.77 0.29
C GLU A 434 -5.12 -36.43 -0.18
N ARG A 435 -3.91 -36.05 0.28
CA ARG A 435 -3.25 -34.81 -0.13
C ARG A 435 -3.02 -34.77 -1.64
N ILE A 436 -2.45 -35.80 -2.23
CA ILE A 436 -2.22 -35.91 -3.68
C ILE A 436 -3.55 -35.88 -4.45
N ALA A 437 -4.55 -36.64 -4.00
CA ALA A 437 -5.85 -36.73 -4.66
C ALA A 437 -6.58 -35.36 -4.63
N ALA A 438 -6.67 -34.71 -3.46
CA ALA A 438 -7.29 -33.42 -3.27
C ALA A 438 -6.50 -32.31 -4.03
N GLY A 439 -5.17 -32.33 -3.90
CA GLY A 439 -4.29 -31.39 -4.60
C GLY A 439 -4.47 -31.45 -6.11
N LYS A 440 -4.43 -32.64 -6.70
CA LYS A 440 -4.69 -32.87 -8.14
C LYS A 440 -6.06 -32.30 -8.57
N ALA A 441 -7.11 -32.60 -7.82
CA ALA A 441 -8.47 -32.19 -8.14
C ALA A 441 -8.59 -30.65 -8.09
N VAL A 442 -8.08 -30.01 -7.03
CA VAL A 442 -8.09 -28.54 -6.87
C VAL A 442 -7.28 -27.87 -7.96
N LEU A 443 -6.04 -28.31 -8.21
CA LEU A 443 -5.17 -27.71 -9.24
C LEU A 443 -5.78 -27.82 -10.63
N THR A 444 -6.38 -28.97 -10.95
CA THR A 444 -7.11 -29.16 -12.21
C THR A 444 -8.30 -28.20 -12.32
N TYR A 445 -9.01 -27.93 -11.22
CA TYR A 445 -10.14 -27.03 -11.21
C TYR A 445 -9.70 -25.57 -11.37
N LEU A 446 -8.72 -25.10 -10.59
CA LEU A 446 -8.19 -23.75 -10.66
C LEU A 446 -7.53 -23.42 -12.01
N ASN A 447 -7.01 -24.43 -12.70
CA ASN A 447 -6.40 -24.24 -14.03
C ASN A 447 -7.43 -24.12 -15.17
N LYS A 448 -8.73 -24.26 -14.91
CA LYS A 448 -9.78 -24.05 -15.91
C LYS A 448 -9.88 -22.57 -16.31
N GLY A 449 -10.39 -22.32 -17.51
CA GLY A 449 -10.60 -20.96 -18.00
C GLY A 449 -9.29 -20.17 -18.21
N PRO A 450 -9.30 -18.85 -18.00
CA PRO A 450 -8.16 -17.99 -18.32
C PRO A 450 -7.09 -17.93 -17.21
N HIS A 451 -7.22 -18.71 -16.14
CA HIS A 451 -6.41 -18.60 -14.94
C HIS A 451 -5.02 -19.24 -15.09
N LEU A 452 -4.05 -18.68 -14.35
CA LEU A 452 -2.69 -19.23 -14.17
C LEU A 452 -2.51 -19.70 -12.73
N VAL A 453 -1.91 -20.88 -12.56
CA VAL A 453 -1.58 -21.44 -11.25
C VAL A 453 -0.07 -21.63 -11.18
N PHE A 454 0.55 -21.06 -10.15
CA PHE A 454 1.92 -21.37 -9.74
C PHE A 454 1.83 -22.13 -8.42
N VAL A 455 2.22 -23.39 -8.44
CA VAL A 455 2.20 -24.24 -7.25
C VAL A 455 3.56 -24.86 -7.00
N SER A 456 4.04 -24.76 -5.76
CA SER A 456 5.16 -25.58 -5.31
C SER A 456 4.68 -26.81 -4.56
N THR A 457 5.38 -27.91 -4.69
CA THR A 457 5.06 -29.16 -4.01
C THR A 457 6.29 -30.04 -3.79
N HIS A 458 6.21 -30.88 -2.76
CA HIS A 458 7.12 -32.00 -2.54
C HIS A 458 6.57 -33.34 -3.06
N ASP A 459 5.30 -33.38 -3.43
CA ASP A 459 4.65 -34.58 -3.96
C ASP A 459 4.99 -34.74 -5.44
N ILE A 460 6.04 -35.50 -5.72
CA ILE A 460 6.54 -35.74 -7.09
C ILE A 460 5.47 -36.42 -7.94
N GLU A 461 4.62 -37.21 -7.34
CA GLU A 461 3.51 -37.94 -7.98
C GLU A 461 2.53 -36.99 -8.70
N LEU A 462 2.37 -35.75 -8.21
CA LEU A 462 1.56 -34.74 -8.88
C LEU A 462 2.11 -34.35 -10.26
N THR A 463 3.41 -34.48 -10.49
CA THR A 463 4.03 -34.18 -11.79
C THR A 463 3.50 -35.09 -12.90
N ASP A 464 3.32 -36.37 -12.59
CA ASP A 464 2.80 -37.36 -13.57
C ASP A 464 1.32 -37.12 -13.91
N TYR A 465 0.53 -36.67 -12.91
CA TYR A 465 -0.90 -36.42 -13.10
C TYR A 465 -1.21 -35.06 -13.76
N LEU A 466 -0.28 -34.11 -13.76
CA LEU A 466 -0.52 -32.75 -14.22
C LEU A 466 0.34 -32.31 -15.42
N LYS A 467 1.29 -33.10 -15.89
CA LYS A 467 2.25 -32.78 -16.98
C LYS A 467 1.62 -32.29 -18.29
N ASP A 468 0.38 -32.69 -18.57
CA ASP A 468 -0.31 -32.28 -19.81
C ASP A 468 -0.83 -30.82 -19.74
N THR A 469 -1.13 -30.35 -18.53
CA THR A 469 -1.76 -29.04 -18.28
C THR A 469 -0.87 -28.07 -17.51
N PHE A 470 0.23 -28.54 -16.93
CA PHE A 470 1.23 -27.75 -16.23
C PHE A 470 2.60 -27.93 -16.86
N ASP A 471 3.35 -26.86 -17.00
CA ASP A 471 4.77 -26.91 -17.28
C ASP A 471 5.50 -27.23 -15.97
N LEU A 472 6.43 -28.18 -16.05
CA LEU A 472 7.14 -28.70 -14.90
C LEU A 472 8.49 -28.00 -14.79
N TYR A 473 8.75 -27.46 -13.60
CA TYR A 473 10.02 -26.84 -13.27
C TYR A 473 10.52 -27.36 -11.93
N HIS A 474 11.83 -27.27 -11.73
CA HIS A 474 12.41 -27.65 -10.45
C HIS A 474 13.60 -26.77 -10.06
N PHE A 475 13.82 -26.72 -8.76
CA PHE A 475 15.06 -26.26 -8.15
C PHE A 475 15.79 -27.47 -7.56
N THR A 476 17.11 -27.45 -7.64
CA THR A 476 17.95 -28.54 -7.13
C THR A 476 19.07 -27.99 -6.26
N GLU A 477 19.49 -28.80 -5.32
CA GLU A 477 20.74 -28.62 -4.59
C GLU A 477 21.93 -29.17 -5.38
N ILE A 478 23.08 -28.54 -5.21
CA ILE A 478 24.38 -29.01 -5.66
C ILE A 478 25.04 -29.67 -4.47
N VAL A 479 25.23 -31.00 -4.54
CA VAL A 479 25.90 -31.75 -3.50
C VAL A 479 27.39 -31.83 -3.87
N GLU A 480 28.23 -31.12 -3.12
CA GLU A 480 29.69 -31.23 -3.17
C GLU A 480 30.14 -32.24 -2.10
N GLU A 481 31.40 -32.66 -2.11
CA GLU A 481 31.89 -33.71 -1.21
C GLU A 481 31.55 -33.47 0.25
N ASP A 482 31.70 -32.25 0.74
CA ASP A 482 31.53 -31.87 2.16
C ASP A 482 30.42 -30.84 2.44
N ARG A 483 29.69 -30.37 1.44
CA ARG A 483 28.67 -29.34 1.63
C ARG A 483 27.53 -29.42 0.61
N ILE A 484 26.40 -28.85 1.01
CA ILE A 484 25.27 -28.63 0.14
C ILE A 484 25.25 -27.15 -0.24
N ALA A 485 25.21 -26.87 -1.51
CA ALA A 485 25.05 -25.54 -2.06
C ALA A 485 23.73 -25.45 -2.84
N PHE A 486 23.12 -24.27 -2.86
CA PHE A 486 21.95 -23.97 -3.64
C PHE A 486 22.33 -22.88 -4.65
N ASP A 487 22.13 -23.16 -5.94
CA ASP A 487 22.36 -22.18 -6.99
C ASP A 487 21.14 -21.31 -7.30
N PHE A 488 19.99 -21.65 -6.72
CA PHE A 488 18.70 -20.97 -6.88
C PHE A 488 18.28 -20.76 -8.34
N LYS A 489 18.71 -21.67 -9.24
CA LYS A 489 18.38 -21.64 -10.66
C LYS A 489 17.17 -22.50 -10.96
N LEU A 490 16.18 -21.88 -11.65
CA LEU A 490 15.01 -22.56 -12.19
C LEU A 490 15.43 -23.44 -13.37
N ARG A 491 15.00 -24.70 -13.36
CA ARG A 491 15.25 -25.68 -14.43
C ARG A 491 13.95 -26.28 -14.91
N GLU A 492 13.85 -26.53 -16.20
CA GLU A 492 12.71 -27.23 -16.80
C GLU A 492 12.73 -28.73 -16.48
N GLY A 493 11.53 -29.31 -16.41
CA GLY A 493 11.33 -30.73 -16.20
C GLY A 493 11.26 -31.17 -14.73
N ASN A 494 11.23 -32.49 -14.50
CA ASN A 494 11.08 -33.09 -13.18
C ASN A 494 12.40 -33.16 -12.43
N LEU A 495 12.33 -33.01 -11.12
CA LEU A 495 13.45 -33.30 -10.21
C LEU A 495 13.75 -34.83 -10.25
N LYS A 496 14.98 -35.18 -10.63
CA LYS A 496 15.41 -36.58 -10.75
C LYS A 496 16.11 -37.13 -9.52
N THR A 497 16.60 -36.27 -8.62
CA THR A 497 17.41 -36.64 -7.47
C THR A 497 16.69 -36.37 -6.14
N ARG A 498 16.77 -37.32 -5.21
CA ARG A 498 16.31 -37.19 -3.82
C ARG A 498 17.54 -37.18 -2.92
N ASN A 499 17.87 -36.04 -2.33
CA ASN A 499 19.12 -35.85 -1.56
C ASN A 499 18.87 -35.76 -0.04
N ALA A 500 17.64 -36.03 0.44
CA ALA A 500 17.30 -35.85 1.86
C ALA A 500 18.21 -36.71 2.79
N ILE A 501 18.49 -37.96 2.44
CA ILE A 501 19.35 -38.83 3.24
C ILE A 501 20.82 -38.37 3.17
N ARG A 502 21.25 -37.88 2.02
CA ARG A 502 22.59 -37.29 1.87
C ARG A 502 22.78 -36.06 2.76
N ILE A 503 21.72 -35.29 2.99
CA ILE A 503 21.73 -34.16 3.95
C ILE A 503 22.00 -34.65 5.38
N LEU A 504 21.43 -35.80 5.79
CA LEU A 504 21.70 -36.41 7.09
C LEU A 504 23.18 -36.84 7.20
N GLU A 505 23.74 -37.44 6.14
CA GLU A 505 25.15 -37.82 6.09
C GLU A 505 26.07 -36.63 6.32
N LEU A 506 25.85 -35.52 5.56
CA LEU A 506 26.65 -34.30 5.66
C LEU A 506 26.53 -33.61 7.03
N ASN A 507 25.43 -33.83 7.74
CA ASN A 507 25.25 -33.33 9.12
C ASN A 507 25.74 -34.34 10.19
N ALA A 508 26.57 -35.31 9.81
CA ALA A 508 27.20 -36.29 10.70
C ALA A 508 26.22 -37.12 11.56
N TYR A 509 25.05 -37.49 10.99
CA TYR A 509 24.13 -38.43 11.63
C TYR A 509 24.81 -39.80 11.77
N PRO A 510 24.46 -40.59 12.80
CA PRO A 510 25.05 -41.92 12.99
C PRO A 510 24.94 -42.81 11.74
N ALA A 511 26.01 -43.49 11.38
CA ALA A 511 26.05 -44.33 10.18
C ALA A 511 24.99 -45.43 10.16
N GLU A 512 24.51 -45.87 11.32
CA GLU A 512 23.40 -46.80 11.46
C GLU A 512 22.08 -46.21 10.97
N VAL A 513 21.76 -44.97 11.37
CA VAL A 513 20.56 -44.22 10.93
C VAL A 513 20.55 -44.07 9.41
N ILE A 514 21.70 -43.71 8.85
CA ILE A 514 21.84 -43.50 7.41
C ILE A 514 21.66 -44.79 6.63
N ARG A 515 22.26 -45.88 7.09
CA ARG A 515 22.10 -47.23 6.46
C ARG A 515 20.64 -47.70 6.49
N GLU A 516 19.96 -47.52 7.62
CA GLU A 516 18.56 -47.89 7.76
C GLU A 516 17.68 -47.06 6.84
N ALA A 517 17.89 -45.73 6.78
CA ALA A 517 17.15 -44.81 5.90
C ALA A 517 17.33 -45.17 4.42
N ASN A 518 18.56 -45.47 3.98
CA ASN A 518 18.83 -45.87 2.59
C ASN A 518 18.15 -47.21 2.27
N ALA A 519 18.27 -48.24 3.12
CA ALA A 519 17.66 -49.54 2.90
C ALA A 519 16.12 -49.47 2.83
N LEU A 520 15.50 -48.61 3.65
CA LEU A 520 14.05 -48.39 3.60
C LEU A 520 13.63 -47.65 2.35
N SER A 521 14.38 -46.60 1.97
CA SER A 521 14.11 -45.81 0.75
C SER A 521 14.16 -46.65 -0.52
N GLU A 522 15.14 -47.56 -0.63
CA GLU A 522 15.24 -48.50 -1.76
C GLU A 522 14.05 -49.46 -1.80
N LYS A 523 13.64 -50.01 -0.65
CA LYS A 523 12.46 -50.90 -0.57
C LYS A 523 11.18 -50.19 -1.00
N MET A 524 10.97 -48.94 -0.56
CA MET A 524 9.78 -48.17 -0.92
C MET A 524 9.77 -47.80 -2.40
N SER A 525 10.94 -47.44 -2.98
CA SER A 525 11.06 -47.13 -4.41
C SER A 525 10.74 -48.36 -5.30
N ASN A 526 11.18 -49.53 -4.90
CA ASN A 526 10.91 -50.78 -5.62
C ASN A 526 9.46 -51.30 -5.47
N ALA A 527 8.73 -50.86 -4.45
CA ALA A 527 7.32 -51.18 -4.24
C ALA A 527 6.35 -50.23 -4.98
N SER A 528 6.83 -49.08 -5.42
CA SER A 528 6.04 -48.05 -6.11
C SER A 528 6.21 -48.04 -7.64
N GLY A 529 7.13 -48.84 -8.21
CA GLY A 529 7.32 -49.08 -9.63
C GLY A 529 6.69 -50.40 -10.05
#